data_03547bdfcd4e57f051d8e60b4939fd57
#
_entry.id   03547bdfcd4e57f051d8e60b4939fd57
#
_cell.length_a   1.000
_cell.length_b   1.000
_cell.length_c   1.000
_cell.angle_alpha   90.00
_cell.angle_beta   90.00
_cell.angle_gamma   90.00
#
_symmetry.space_group_name_H-M   'P 1'
#
loop_
_entity.id
_entity.type
_entity.pdbx_description
1 polymer ?
#
loop_
_entity_poly.entity_id
_entity_poly.type
_entity_poly.pdbx_seq_one_letter_code
_entity_poly.pdbx_strand_id
1 'polypeptide(L)'
;MEIKLSNLTEMNGLTKPTGTSALGMKLALSSGKMKPSEVLEECIANIDLYEEHLGAWAYINIDGAREVARELDNKKPSGALFGIPFAIKDNIDTFDMLTEYGTDIYLGYQPGRDAACVAGMRSSNGVALGKTICTEFAHRHPGKTANPWNIEHTPGGSSSGSAAAVASGMVPIAIGTQTTGSVIRPAAYCGVIGYKPSYGDFNISGVLANTPSFDTLGFFANCVDDLVLIRKALLDESIPEIKKLSLKGARVAIATKPYWEEACASSEQMIEEATKVLKDAGADVFTLEDQGIFENLSEWNIEVSGYEFARTLAPVSYTHLTLPTTRL
;
A
#
# COMPACT_ATOMS: atom_id res chain seq x y z
N MET A 1 -3.00 -14.90 -22.38
CA MET A 1 -2.36 -13.87 -23.22
C MET A 1 -1.42 -13.12 -22.28
N GLU A 2 -0.12 -13.38 -22.36
CA GLU A 2 0.89 -12.61 -21.67
C GLU A 2 0.98 -11.24 -22.35
N ILE A 3 0.61 -10.20 -21.64
CA ILE A 3 0.91 -8.84 -22.08
C ILE A 3 2.45 -8.76 -22.03
N LYS A 4 3.09 -8.74 -23.20
CA LYS A 4 4.53 -8.51 -23.28
C LYS A 4 4.83 -7.10 -22.81
N LEU A 5 5.15 -6.96 -21.52
CA LEU A 5 5.74 -5.76 -20.91
C LEU A 5 7.22 -5.60 -21.34
N SER A 6 7.59 -6.08 -22.54
CA SER A 6 8.97 -6.21 -23.01
C SER A 6 9.68 -4.90 -23.36
N ASN A 7 9.06 -3.74 -23.20
CA ASN A 7 9.63 -2.45 -23.56
C ASN A 7 9.82 -1.46 -22.38
N LEU A 8 9.67 -1.92 -21.14
CA LEU A 8 9.86 -1.09 -19.94
C LEU A 8 11.06 -1.60 -19.15
N THR A 9 12.24 -1.57 -19.76
CA THR A 9 13.38 -2.39 -19.30
C THR A 9 14.43 -1.66 -18.47
N GLU A 10 14.34 -0.35 -18.26
CA GLU A 10 15.38 0.34 -17.49
C GLU A 10 14.80 1.43 -16.59
N MET A 11 14.81 1.21 -15.30
CA MET A 11 14.71 2.26 -14.28
C MET A 11 16.07 2.96 -14.20
N ASN A 12 16.29 4.03 -14.96
CA ASN A 12 17.55 4.81 -14.98
C ASN A 12 18.83 3.94 -14.94
N GLY A 13 18.88 2.87 -15.75
CA GLY A 13 20.00 1.91 -15.74
C GLY A 13 19.89 0.77 -14.74
N LEU A 14 18.84 0.73 -13.92
CA LEU A 14 18.53 -0.38 -13.02
C LEU A 14 17.50 -1.30 -13.70
N THR A 15 17.81 -2.59 -13.79
CA THR A 15 16.84 -3.58 -14.28
C THR A 15 15.67 -3.63 -13.28
N LYS A 16 14.43 -3.53 -13.79
CA LYS A 16 13.24 -3.70 -12.94
C LYS A 16 13.31 -5.05 -12.25
N PRO A 17 13.21 -5.12 -10.91
CA PRO A 17 13.07 -6.40 -10.25
C PRO A 17 11.78 -7.05 -10.78
N THR A 18 11.86 -8.28 -11.25
CA THR A 18 10.69 -9.11 -11.47
C THR A 18 10.12 -9.40 -10.10
N GLY A 19 9.12 -8.60 -9.69
CA GLY A 19 8.60 -8.62 -8.34
C GLY A 19 8.17 -10.02 -7.95
N THR A 20 8.86 -10.59 -6.97
CA THR A 20 8.48 -11.88 -6.39
C THR A 20 7.17 -11.66 -5.65
N SER A 21 6.13 -12.42 -5.94
CA SER A 21 4.86 -12.32 -5.21
C SER A 21 4.96 -12.98 -3.84
N ALA A 22 4.18 -12.48 -2.88
CA ALA A 22 4.06 -13.12 -1.57
C ALA A 22 3.58 -14.57 -1.67
N LEU A 23 2.68 -14.88 -2.61
CA LEU A 23 2.25 -16.25 -2.87
C LEU A 23 3.40 -17.11 -3.36
N GLY A 24 4.25 -16.62 -4.27
CA GLY A 24 5.44 -17.33 -4.75
C GLY A 24 6.41 -17.63 -3.60
N MET A 25 6.68 -16.65 -2.75
CA MET A 25 7.49 -16.83 -1.53
C MET A 25 6.86 -17.86 -0.59
N LYS A 26 5.56 -17.76 -0.31
CA LYS A 26 4.83 -18.71 0.53
C LYS A 26 4.96 -20.16 0.02
N LEU A 27 4.84 -20.38 -1.28
CA LEU A 27 4.97 -21.71 -1.88
C LEU A 27 6.41 -22.26 -1.73
N ALA A 28 7.43 -21.41 -1.91
CA ALA A 28 8.82 -21.77 -1.69
C ALA A 28 9.11 -22.13 -0.23
N LEU A 29 8.61 -21.34 0.71
CA LEU A 29 8.71 -21.58 2.16
C LEU A 29 7.97 -22.86 2.57
N SER A 30 6.74 -23.05 2.11
CA SER A 30 5.92 -24.23 2.46
C SER A 30 6.49 -25.53 1.92
N SER A 31 7.18 -25.50 0.77
CA SER A 31 7.87 -26.66 0.19
C SER A 31 9.26 -26.92 0.77
N GLY A 32 9.76 -26.03 1.63
CA GLY A 32 11.12 -26.10 2.17
C GLY A 32 12.22 -25.76 1.15
N LYS A 33 11.85 -25.19 -0.01
CA LYS A 33 12.80 -24.73 -1.03
C LYS A 33 13.60 -23.51 -0.57
N MET A 34 12.98 -22.68 0.26
CA MET A 34 13.60 -21.51 0.87
C MET A 34 13.23 -21.44 2.36
N LYS A 35 14.07 -20.75 3.12
CA LYS A 35 13.83 -20.40 4.52
C LYS A 35 13.37 -18.95 4.66
N PRO A 36 12.64 -18.60 5.74
CA PRO A 36 12.28 -17.22 6.04
C PRO A 36 13.46 -16.23 6.00
N SER A 37 14.62 -16.62 6.55
CA SER A 37 15.84 -15.80 6.51
C SER A 37 16.33 -15.56 5.08
N GLU A 38 16.27 -16.53 4.20
CA GLU A 38 16.70 -16.38 2.80
C GLU A 38 15.77 -15.45 2.02
N VAL A 39 14.45 -15.59 2.21
CA VAL A 39 13.45 -14.70 1.61
C VAL A 39 13.65 -13.25 2.08
N LEU A 40 13.96 -13.05 3.36
CA LEU A 40 14.24 -11.72 3.90
C LEU A 40 15.50 -11.10 3.27
N GLU A 41 16.59 -11.87 3.14
CA GLU A 41 17.84 -11.37 2.55
C GLU A 41 17.66 -10.99 1.06
N GLU A 42 16.79 -11.66 0.30
CA GLU A 42 16.43 -11.20 -1.06
C GLU A 42 15.76 -9.83 -1.04
N CYS A 43 14.88 -9.56 -0.08
CA CYS A 43 14.25 -8.25 0.08
C CYS A 43 15.28 -7.17 0.49
N ILE A 44 16.19 -7.49 1.42
CA ILE A 44 17.26 -6.59 1.85
C ILE A 44 18.20 -6.25 0.69
N ALA A 45 18.56 -7.21 -0.14
CA ALA A 45 19.39 -6.97 -1.32
C ALA A 45 18.71 -5.98 -2.31
N ASN A 46 17.39 -6.03 -2.45
CA ASN A 46 16.66 -5.04 -3.25
C ASN A 46 16.61 -3.66 -2.55
N ILE A 47 16.54 -3.61 -1.23
CA ILE A 47 16.65 -2.34 -0.49
C ILE A 47 18.03 -1.71 -0.74
N ASP A 48 19.11 -2.47 -0.58
CA ASP A 48 20.48 -2.00 -0.82
C ASP A 48 20.68 -1.49 -2.26
N LEU A 49 19.97 -2.08 -3.22
CA LEU A 49 20.07 -1.69 -4.64
C LEU A 49 19.29 -0.41 -4.96
N TYR A 50 18.13 -0.20 -4.36
CA TYR A 50 17.18 0.83 -4.82
C TYR A 50 16.94 1.98 -3.84
N GLU A 51 17.13 1.79 -2.52
CA GLU A 51 16.69 2.77 -1.51
C GLU A 51 17.41 4.11 -1.62
N GLU A 52 18.71 4.12 -1.93
CA GLU A 52 19.47 5.36 -2.11
C GLU A 52 18.84 6.28 -3.18
N HIS A 53 18.25 5.69 -4.22
CA HIS A 53 17.63 6.42 -5.32
C HIS A 53 16.15 6.73 -5.09
N LEU A 54 15.44 5.84 -4.38
CA LEU A 54 13.98 5.92 -4.25
C LEU A 54 13.52 6.60 -2.97
N GLY A 55 14.26 6.48 -1.87
CA GLY A 55 13.86 7.04 -0.59
C GLY A 55 12.49 6.55 -0.14
N ALA A 56 12.22 5.24 -0.26
CA ALA A 56 10.92 4.66 0.05
C ALA A 56 10.69 4.45 1.55
N TRP A 57 11.78 4.36 2.34
CA TRP A 57 11.70 4.02 3.76
C TRP A 57 11.91 5.23 4.67
N ALA A 58 11.09 5.32 5.71
CA ALA A 58 11.26 6.21 6.85
C ALA A 58 12.16 5.56 7.90
N TYR A 59 11.97 4.26 8.14
CA TYR A 59 12.74 3.46 9.09
C TYR A 59 12.81 2.01 8.60
N ILE A 60 13.98 1.38 8.70
CA ILE A 60 14.19 -0.02 8.34
C ILE A 60 14.73 -0.76 9.56
N ASN A 61 14.04 -1.83 9.97
CA ASN A 61 14.42 -2.66 11.11
C ASN A 61 15.05 -3.98 10.66
N ILE A 62 16.20 -3.90 10.00
CA ILE A 62 16.89 -5.10 9.45
C ILE A 62 17.20 -6.12 10.54
N ASP A 63 17.78 -5.68 11.66
CA ASP A 63 18.21 -6.60 12.72
C ASP A 63 17.02 -7.30 13.39
N GLY A 64 15.97 -6.58 13.73
CA GLY A 64 14.75 -7.18 14.26
C GLY A 64 14.05 -8.11 13.27
N ALA A 65 14.01 -7.73 11.99
CA ALA A 65 13.47 -8.61 10.94
C ALA A 65 14.28 -9.90 10.79
N ARG A 66 15.62 -9.83 10.84
CA ARG A 66 16.51 -10.99 10.81
C ARG A 66 16.32 -11.90 12.02
N GLU A 67 16.13 -11.34 13.20
CA GLU A 67 15.84 -12.12 14.41
C GLU A 67 14.56 -12.94 14.24
N VAL A 68 13.46 -12.28 13.86
CA VAL A 68 12.17 -12.93 13.61
C VAL A 68 12.28 -13.99 12.50
N ALA A 69 12.95 -13.68 11.40
CA ALA A 69 13.10 -14.64 10.29
C ALA A 69 13.88 -15.90 10.71
N ARG A 70 14.99 -15.75 11.48
CA ARG A 70 15.77 -16.88 12.02
C ARG A 70 14.98 -17.73 13.02
N GLU A 71 14.12 -17.11 13.81
CA GLU A 71 13.22 -17.87 14.68
C GLU A 71 12.24 -18.72 13.87
N LEU A 72 11.70 -18.16 12.77
CA LEU A 72 10.78 -18.85 11.88
C LEU A 72 11.47 -19.96 11.09
N ASP A 73 12.77 -19.88 10.80
CA ASP A 73 13.54 -20.94 10.14
C ASP A 73 13.45 -22.30 10.85
N ASN A 74 13.23 -22.26 12.18
CA ASN A 74 13.15 -23.43 13.04
C ASN A 74 11.71 -23.87 13.34
N LYS A 75 10.71 -23.19 12.76
CA LYS A 75 9.28 -23.48 12.97
C LYS A 75 8.68 -24.17 11.74
N LYS A 76 7.65 -24.97 11.96
CA LYS A 76 6.83 -25.47 10.85
C LYS A 76 6.04 -24.32 10.25
N PRO A 77 5.94 -24.24 8.91
CA PRO A 77 5.13 -23.23 8.26
C PRO A 77 3.68 -23.21 8.80
N SER A 78 3.26 -22.07 9.30
CA SER A 78 1.90 -21.84 9.83
C SER A 78 1.51 -20.38 9.69
N GLY A 79 0.22 -20.10 9.51
CA GLY A 79 -0.28 -18.76 9.24
C GLY A 79 -0.20 -18.36 7.76
N ALA A 80 -1.01 -17.38 7.42
CA ALA A 80 -1.15 -16.93 6.03
C ALA A 80 0.13 -16.28 5.49
N LEU A 81 0.92 -15.63 6.36
CA LEU A 81 2.09 -14.84 6.00
C LEU A 81 3.41 -15.41 6.53
N PHE A 82 3.47 -16.70 6.86
CA PHE A 82 4.67 -17.32 7.41
C PHE A 82 5.94 -16.96 6.65
N GLY A 83 6.85 -16.21 7.31
CA GLY A 83 8.13 -15.79 6.77
C GLY A 83 8.08 -14.75 5.64
N ILE A 84 6.91 -14.17 5.34
CA ILE A 84 6.75 -13.16 4.29
C ILE A 84 7.12 -11.77 4.85
N PRO A 85 8.12 -11.07 4.28
CA PRO A 85 8.44 -9.70 4.64
C PRO A 85 7.33 -8.73 4.19
N PHE A 86 7.03 -7.74 5.04
CA PHE A 86 6.07 -6.70 4.68
C PHE A 86 6.50 -5.33 5.20
N ALA A 87 6.06 -4.29 4.51
CA ALA A 87 6.28 -2.89 4.87
C ALA A 87 5.02 -2.24 5.43
N ILE A 88 5.21 -1.22 6.27
CA ILE A 88 4.15 -0.56 7.02
C ILE A 88 4.26 0.95 6.77
N LYS A 89 3.19 1.58 6.28
CA LYS A 89 3.16 3.04 6.10
C LYS A 89 3.40 3.76 7.43
N ASP A 90 4.13 4.86 7.39
CA ASP A 90 4.58 5.57 8.59
C ASP A 90 3.48 6.38 9.33
N ASN A 91 2.22 6.18 8.99
CA ASN A 91 1.08 6.63 9.78
C ASN A 91 0.38 5.51 10.56
N ILE A 92 1.03 4.34 10.67
CA ILE A 92 0.53 3.13 11.32
C ILE A 92 1.47 2.76 12.46
N ASP A 93 0.98 2.67 13.67
CA ASP A 93 1.77 2.46 14.88
C ASP A 93 2.44 1.08 14.91
N THR A 94 3.69 1.06 15.39
CA THR A 94 4.48 -0.15 15.65
C THR A 94 5.23 0.01 16.97
N PHE A 95 5.22 -1.01 17.83
CA PHE A 95 5.83 -0.91 19.17
C PHE A 95 7.36 -0.86 19.14
N ASP A 96 7.96 -1.39 18.10
CA ASP A 96 9.41 -1.63 17.97
C ASP A 96 10.10 -0.72 16.91
N MET A 97 9.36 0.16 16.26
CA MET A 97 9.89 1.07 15.25
C MET A 97 9.32 2.47 15.43
N LEU A 98 10.11 3.47 15.05
CA LEU A 98 9.65 4.86 15.03
C LEU A 98 8.43 5.01 14.10
N THR A 99 7.51 5.89 14.48
CA THR A 99 6.32 6.24 13.70
C THR A 99 6.16 7.76 13.74
N GLU A 100 6.67 8.43 12.72
CA GLU A 100 6.85 9.89 12.72
C GLU A 100 5.79 10.63 11.88
N TYR A 101 4.83 9.90 11.29
CA TYR A 101 3.71 10.43 10.52
C TYR A 101 4.13 11.35 9.35
N GLY A 102 5.37 11.19 8.86
CA GLY A 102 5.94 12.00 7.79
C GLY A 102 6.19 13.46 8.15
N THR A 103 6.41 13.78 9.44
CA THR A 103 6.60 15.14 9.94
C THR A 103 7.67 15.23 11.03
N ASP A 104 8.41 16.33 11.05
CA ASP A 104 9.42 16.60 12.06
C ASP A 104 8.81 16.85 13.46
N ILE A 105 7.52 17.12 13.56
CA ILE A 105 6.80 17.33 14.82
C ILE A 105 6.85 16.08 15.70
N TYR A 106 6.85 14.90 15.08
CA TYR A 106 6.88 13.59 15.75
C TYR A 106 8.24 12.90 15.64
N LEU A 107 9.30 13.65 15.35
CA LEU A 107 10.65 13.07 15.24
C LEU A 107 11.02 12.28 16.50
N GLY A 108 11.41 11.01 16.34
CA GLY A 108 11.77 10.11 17.43
C GLY A 108 10.57 9.52 18.19
N TYR A 109 9.33 9.73 17.73
CA TYR A 109 8.17 9.12 18.38
C TYR A 109 8.10 7.62 18.09
N GLN A 110 8.03 6.85 19.17
CA GLN A 110 7.84 5.40 19.14
C GLN A 110 6.56 5.03 19.90
N PRO A 111 5.57 4.44 19.22
CA PRO A 111 4.33 3.98 19.86
C PRO A 111 4.59 2.87 20.89
N GLY A 112 3.75 2.78 21.91
CA GLY A 112 3.85 1.72 22.93
C GLY A 112 3.22 0.38 22.52
N ARG A 113 2.61 0.28 21.33
CA ARG A 113 1.92 -0.90 20.83
C ARG A 113 1.79 -0.89 19.32
N ASP A 114 1.59 -2.07 18.75
CA ASP A 114 1.22 -2.23 17.34
C ASP A 114 -0.21 -1.76 17.06
N ALA A 115 -0.41 -1.21 15.88
CA ALA A 115 -1.74 -1.09 15.30
C ALA A 115 -2.35 -2.49 15.07
N ALA A 116 -3.69 -2.58 15.11
CA ALA A 116 -4.41 -3.85 14.97
C ALA A 116 -4.01 -4.64 13.71
N CYS A 117 -3.82 -3.95 12.58
CA CYS A 117 -3.40 -4.56 11.33
C CYS A 117 -1.97 -5.12 11.41
N VAL A 118 -1.04 -4.42 12.06
CA VAL A 118 0.34 -4.90 12.24
C VAL A 118 0.37 -6.13 13.14
N ALA A 119 -0.34 -6.07 14.28
CA ALA A 119 -0.48 -7.20 15.19
C ALA A 119 -1.05 -8.45 14.48
N GLY A 120 -2.08 -8.26 13.63
CA GLY A 120 -2.67 -9.35 12.84
C GLY A 120 -1.67 -9.97 11.86
N MET A 121 -0.92 -9.15 11.12
CA MET A 121 0.08 -9.67 10.17
C MET A 121 1.23 -10.39 10.89
N ARG A 122 1.71 -9.86 12.03
CA ARG A 122 2.72 -10.54 12.86
C ARG A 122 2.17 -11.86 13.44
N SER A 123 0.92 -11.89 13.89
CA SER A 123 0.27 -13.12 14.40
C SER A 123 0.14 -14.20 13.34
N SER A 124 0.08 -13.82 12.06
CA SER A 124 0.14 -14.73 10.91
C SER A 124 1.57 -15.08 10.48
N ASN A 125 2.56 -14.83 11.35
CA ASN A 125 3.99 -15.06 11.14
C ASN A 125 4.61 -14.26 9.97
N GLY A 126 4.06 -13.09 9.65
CA GLY A 126 4.68 -12.12 8.76
C GLY A 126 5.88 -11.42 9.42
N VAL A 127 6.87 -11.04 8.61
CA VAL A 127 8.10 -10.35 9.07
C VAL A 127 7.98 -8.86 8.76
N ALA A 128 7.75 -8.04 9.78
CA ALA A 128 7.70 -6.58 9.63
C ALA A 128 9.12 -6.03 9.39
N LEU A 129 9.37 -5.50 8.19
CA LEU A 129 10.71 -5.07 7.77
C LEU A 129 10.98 -3.59 8.07
N GLY A 130 9.95 -2.75 8.04
CA GLY A 130 10.16 -1.33 8.31
C GLY A 130 8.94 -0.46 8.05
N LYS A 131 9.16 0.84 8.22
CA LYS A 131 8.18 1.92 8.01
C LYS A 131 8.46 2.62 6.69
N THR A 132 7.44 2.74 5.85
CA THR A 132 7.55 3.41 4.54
C THR A 132 7.08 4.85 4.61
N ILE A 133 7.74 5.72 3.87
CA ILE A 133 7.43 7.14 3.78
C ILE A 133 5.93 7.34 3.43
N CYS A 134 5.32 8.25 4.17
CA CYS A 134 4.03 8.82 3.80
C CYS A 134 4.17 10.34 3.60
N THR A 135 3.19 10.94 2.94
CA THR A 135 3.06 12.40 2.97
C THR A 135 2.76 12.86 4.40
N GLU A 136 3.13 14.09 4.74
CA GLU A 136 2.94 14.64 6.08
C GLU A 136 1.49 14.48 6.57
N PHE A 137 1.33 13.85 7.74
CA PHE A 137 0.04 13.46 8.33
C PHE A 137 -0.87 12.70 7.36
N ALA A 138 -0.30 11.96 6.42
CA ALA A 138 -1.03 11.29 5.34
C ALA A 138 -1.90 12.24 4.49
N HIS A 139 -1.56 13.56 4.45
CA HIS A 139 -2.32 14.58 3.74
C HIS A 139 -1.66 14.91 2.37
N ARG A 140 -1.18 16.15 2.14
CA ARG A 140 -0.76 16.59 0.79
C ARG A 140 0.73 16.86 0.64
N HIS A 141 1.42 17.26 1.71
CA HIS A 141 2.83 17.60 1.63
C HIS A 141 3.68 16.36 1.34
N PRO A 142 4.41 16.29 0.22
CA PRO A 142 5.11 15.08 -0.19
C PRO A 142 6.34 14.82 0.67
N GLY A 143 6.68 13.54 0.85
CA GLY A 143 7.96 13.10 1.37
C GLY A 143 9.02 12.99 0.27
N LYS A 144 10.17 12.42 0.63
CA LYS A 144 11.35 12.27 -0.26
C LYS A 144 11.23 11.23 -1.37
N THR A 145 10.20 10.39 -1.35
CA THR A 145 10.10 9.21 -2.22
C THR A 145 9.96 9.57 -3.68
N ALA A 146 10.80 8.99 -4.52
CA ALA A 146 10.75 9.07 -5.97
C ALA A 146 9.94 7.90 -6.59
N ASN A 147 9.49 8.08 -7.84
CA ASN A 147 8.80 7.02 -8.57
C ASN A 147 9.79 6.00 -9.12
N PRO A 148 9.60 4.69 -8.87
CA PRO A 148 10.49 3.64 -9.36
C PRO A 148 10.67 3.57 -10.88
N TRP A 149 9.71 4.07 -11.65
CA TRP A 149 9.78 4.09 -13.11
C TRP A 149 10.57 5.28 -13.66
N ASN A 150 10.55 6.40 -12.94
CA ASN A 150 11.30 7.61 -13.28
C ASN A 150 11.47 8.46 -12.01
N ILE A 151 12.68 8.57 -11.52
CA ILE A 151 12.99 9.27 -10.26
C ILE A 151 12.67 10.78 -10.28
N GLU A 152 12.51 11.37 -11.47
CA GLU A 152 12.09 12.76 -11.63
C GLU A 152 10.56 12.95 -11.44
N HIS A 153 9.83 11.85 -11.26
CA HIS A 153 8.37 11.86 -11.09
C HIS A 153 7.95 11.45 -9.68
N THR A 154 6.80 11.93 -9.26
CA THR A 154 6.18 11.52 -8.00
C THR A 154 5.69 10.07 -8.06
N PRO A 155 5.85 9.28 -6.99
CA PRO A 155 5.20 7.98 -6.87
C PRO A 155 3.71 8.09 -6.53
N GLY A 156 3.17 9.30 -6.43
CA GLY A 156 1.86 9.57 -5.84
C GLY A 156 1.91 9.53 -4.32
N GLY A 157 0.74 9.63 -3.69
CA GLY A 157 0.61 9.63 -2.21
C GLY A 157 -0.85 9.46 -1.78
N SER A 158 -1.06 9.35 -0.47
CA SER A 158 -0.14 9.57 0.64
C SER A 158 0.72 8.35 1.03
N SER A 159 0.45 7.14 0.51
CA SER A 159 1.24 5.91 0.76
C SER A 159 2.37 5.75 -0.27
N SER A 160 3.16 6.82 -0.46
CA SER A 160 4.22 6.92 -1.49
C SER A 160 5.27 5.83 -1.36
N GLY A 161 5.88 5.69 -0.19
CA GLY A 161 6.91 4.69 0.07
C GLY A 161 6.40 3.26 -0.02
N SER A 162 5.15 2.99 0.41
CA SER A 162 4.56 1.65 0.33
C SER A 162 4.42 1.16 -1.11
N ALA A 163 3.94 2.03 -2.01
CA ALA A 163 3.83 1.69 -3.42
C ALA A 163 5.19 1.53 -4.09
N ALA A 164 6.14 2.44 -3.79
CA ALA A 164 7.50 2.40 -4.34
C ALA A 164 8.26 1.15 -3.89
N ALA A 165 8.17 0.77 -2.60
CA ALA A 165 8.83 -0.42 -2.06
C ALA A 165 8.34 -1.73 -2.70
N VAL A 166 7.02 -1.84 -2.95
CA VAL A 166 6.45 -3.01 -3.65
C VAL A 166 6.84 -3.01 -5.13
N ALA A 167 6.78 -1.86 -5.79
CA ALA A 167 7.13 -1.74 -7.20
C ALA A 167 8.61 -2.07 -7.49
N SER A 168 9.51 -1.74 -6.56
CA SER A 168 10.93 -2.03 -6.66
C SER A 168 11.31 -3.42 -6.12
N GLY A 169 10.36 -4.21 -5.63
CA GLY A 169 10.60 -5.55 -5.09
C GLY A 169 11.33 -5.58 -3.75
N MET A 170 11.44 -4.44 -3.05
CA MET A 170 12.01 -4.38 -1.70
C MET A 170 11.18 -5.19 -0.69
N VAL A 171 9.88 -5.30 -0.94
CA VAL A 171 8.95 -6.19 -0.24
C VAL A 171 7.87 -6.68 -1.20
N PRO A 172 7.32 -7.89 -1.00
CA PRO A 172 6.22 -8.38 -1.85
C PRO A 172 4.89 -7.69 -1.57
N ILE A 173 4.65 -7.24 -0.35
CA ILE A 173 3.42 -6.60 0.11
C ILE A 173 3.70 -5.44 1.05
N ALA A 174 2.83 -4.43 1.04
CA ALA A 174 2.90 -3.32 1.98
C ALA A 174 1.51 -2.87 2.44
N ILE A 175 1.44 -2.37 3.69
CA ILE A 175 0.25 -1.73 4.24
C ILE A 175 0.30 -0.24 3.94
N GLY A 176 -0.83 0.31 3.54
CA GLY A 176 -1.08 1.74 3.42
C GLY A 176 -2.43 2.14 4.00
N THR A 177 -2.80 3.38 3.79
CA THR A 177 -4.10 3.93 4.21
C THR A 177 -4.67 4.81 3.11
N GLN A 178 -5.97 4.89 3.01
CA GLN A 178 -6.65 5.76 2.08
C GLN A 178 -7.84 6.45 2.71
N THR A 179 -7.89 7.76 2.56
CA THR A 179 -9.05 8.61 2.78
C THR A 179 -9.76 8.84 1.44
N THR A 180 -9.09 9.45 0.47
CA THR A 180 -9.65 9.74 -0.86
C THR A 180 -9.04 8.89 -1.96
N GLY A 181 -7.70 8.93 -2.13
CA GLY A 181 -6.99 8.24 -3.22
C GLY A 181 -5.64 7.66 -2.82
N SER A 182 -5.32 7.61 -1.52
CA SER A 182 -3.96 7.40 -1.01
C SER A 182 -3.41 5.97 -1.10
N VAL A 183 -4.17 5.03 -1.66
CA VAL A 183 -3.72 3.68 -2.05
C VAL A 183 -3.79 3.54 -3.58
N ILE A 184 -4.95 3.81 -4.15
CA ILE A 184 -5.19 3.58 -5.59
C ILE A 184 -4.30 4.48 -6.46
N ARG A 185 -4.11 5.76 -6.08
CA ARG A 185 -3.27 6.69 -6.84
C ARG A 185 -1.79 6.28 -6.85
N PRO A 186 -1.10 6.07 -5.70
CA PRO A 186 0.30 5.65 -5.74
C PRO A 186 0.47 4.25 -6.35
N ALA A 187 -0.50 3.33 -6.22
CA ALA A 187 -0.47 2.05 -6.90
C ALA A 187 -0.48 2.20 -8.43
N ALA A 188 -1.35 3.07 -8.96
CA ALA A 188 -1.42 3.37 -10.39
C ALA A 188 -0.12 4.01 -10.90
N TYR A 189 0.46 4.95 -10.14
CA TYR A 189 1.69 5.65 -10.52
C TYR A 189 2.92 4.74 -10.48
N CYS A 190 2.97 3.80 -9.55
CA CYS A 190 4.07 2.86 -9.40
C CYS A 190 3.87 1.53 -10.16
N GLY A 191 2.73 1.33 -10.82
CA GLY A 191 2.45 0.13 -11.61
C GLY A 191 2.31 -1.15 -10.77
N VAL A 192 1.73 -1.04 -9.59
CA VAL A 192 1.42 -2.16 -8.69
C VAL A 192 -0.07 -2.27 -8.44
N ILE A 193 -0.53 -3.36 -7.84
CA ILE A 193 -1.92 -3.52 -7.45
C ILE A 193 -2.16 -2.78 -6.14
N GLY A 194 -3.11 -1.83 -6.16
CA GLY A 194 -3.64 -1.20 -4.96
C GLY A 194 -5.01 -1.76 -4.62
N TYR A 195 -5.19 -2.20 -3.38
CA TYR A 195 -6.46 -2.69 -2.88
C TYR A 195 -6.96 -1.83 -1.74
N LYS A 196 -8.05 -1.12 -1.96
CA LYS A 196 -8.82 -0.44 -0.93
C LYS A 196 -10.09 -1.24 -0.64
N PRO A 197 -10.17 -1.91 0.51
CA PRO A 197 -11.38 -2.63 0.92
C PRO A 197 -12.55 -1.68 1.19
N SER A 198 -13.70 -2.23 1.48
CA SER A 198 -14.84 -1.45 1.94
C SER A 198 -14.54 -0.77 3.28
N TYR A 199 -15.18 0.37 3.52
CA TYR A 199 -15.09 1.05 4.82
C TYR A 199 -15.53 0.11 5.95
N GLY A 200 -14.72 0.02 7.00
CA GLY A 200 -15.01 -0.84 8.14
C GLY A 200 -14.65 -2.32 8.00
N ASP A 201 -14.16 -2.78 6.85
CA ASP A 201 -13.72 -4.18 6.67
C ASP A 201 -12.56 -4.56 7.61
N PHE A 202 -11.67 -3.61 7.90
CA PHE A 202 -10.49 -3.85 8.73
C PHE A 202 -10.46 -2.90 9.93
N ASN A 203 -9.93 -3.39 11.04
CA ASN A 203 -9.73 -2.59 12.24
C ASN A 203 -8.57 -1.60 12.04
N ILE A 204 -8.86 -0.30 12.16
CA ILE A 204 -7.91 0.80 12.01
C ILE A 204 -7.34 1.33 13.33
N SER A 205 -7.53 0.62 14.46
CA SER A 205 -6.97 1.02 15.75
C SER A 205 -5.44 1.07 15.67
N GLY A 206 -4.85 2.19 16.11
CA GLY A 206 -3.41 2.46 16.00
C GLY A 206 -2.98 3.02 14.64
N VAL A 207 -3.93 3.45 13.82
CA VAL A 207 -3.67 4.22 12.59
C VAL A 207 -3.97 5.68 12.86
N LEU A 208 -3.08 6.58 12.44
CA LEU A 208 -3.33 8.02 12.53
C LEU A 208 -4.59 8.37 11.75
N ALA A 209 -5.57 8.95 12.45
CA ALA A 209 -6.79 9.41 11.81
C ALA A 209 -6.53 10.67 10.98
N ASN A 210 -7.02 10.67 9.74
CA ASN A 210 -7.08 11.84 8.87
C ASN A 210 -8.52 12.33 8.77
N THR A 211 -9.39 11.50 8.21
CA THR A 211 -10.82 11.74 8.07
C THR A 211 -11.56 10.46 8.50
N PRO A 212 -11.93 10.32 9.78
CA PRO A 212 -12.51 9.09 10.33
C PRO A 212 -13.70 8.52 9.55
N SER A 213 -14.50 9.37 8.90
CA SER A 213 -15.62 8.94 8.06
C SER A 213 -15.20 8.24 6.76
N PHE A 214 -13.95 8.40 6.31
CA PHE A 214 -13.45 7.87 5.04
C PHE A 214 -12.22 6.97 5.20
N ASP A 215 -11.48 7.09 6.30
CA ASP A 215 -10.22 6.40 6.50
C ASP A 215 -10.38 4.89 6.45
N THR A 216 -9.57 4.28 5.62
CA THR A 216 -9.58 2.84 5.37
C THR A 216 -8.14 2.34 5.27
N LEU A 217 -7.87 1.15 5.80
CA LEU A 217 -6.65 0.45 5.43
C LEU A 217 -6.63 0.16 3.94
N GLY A 218 -5.45 0.02 3.38
CA GLY A 218 -5.26 -0.48 2.04
C GLY A 218 -3.94 -1.20 1.91
N PHE A 219 -3.78 -1.90 0.81
CA PHE A 219 -2.66 -2.80 0.62
C PHE A 219 -2.09 -2.68 -0.78
N PHE A 220 -0.78 -2.91 -0.89
CA PHE A 220 -0.05 -2.96 -2.14
C PHE A 220 0.52 -4.35 -2.34
N ALA A 221 0.46 -4.85 -3.57
CA ALA A 221 0.97 -6.16 -3.93
C ALA A 221 1.33 -6.22 -5.43
N ASN A 222 2.10 -7.23 -5.82
CA ASN A 222 2.44 -7.47 -7.22
C ASN A 222 1.42 -8.37 -7.96
N CYS A 223 0.61 -9.13 -7.23
CA CYS A 223 -0.49 -9.91 -7.80
C CYS A 223 -1.72 -9.95 -6.89
N VAL A 224 -2.89 -10.30 -7.46
CA VAL A 224 -4.16 -10.34 -6.72
C VAL A 224 -4.14 -11.44 -5.65
N ASP A 225 -3.47 -12.55 -5.90
CA ASP A 225 -3.40 -13.66 -4.94
C ASP A 225 -2.67 -13.28 -3.64
N ASP A 226 -1.73 -12.33 -3.69
CA ASP A 226 -1.07 -11.79 -2.50
C ASP A 226 -2.06 -11.08 -1.57
N LEU A 227 -3.07 -10.41 -2.14
CA LEU A 227 -4.15 -9.76 -1.37
C LEU A 227 -5.02 -10.76 -0.62
N VAL A 228 -5.19 -11.97 -1.15
CA VAL A 228 -5.90 -13.06 -0.45
C VAL A 228 -5.12 -13.48 0.80
N LEU A 229 -3.79 -13.55 0.72
CA LEU A 229 -2.96 -13.86 1.88
C LEU A 229 -3.11 -12.79 2.97
N ILE A 230 -3.14 -11.52 2.59
CA ILE A 230 -3.36 -10.41 3.54
C ILE A 230 -4.75 -10.51 4.18
N ARG A 231 -5.79 -10.79 3.40
CA ARG A 231 -7.14 -10.96 3.95
C ARG A 231 -7.23 -12.15 4.91
N LYS A 232 -6.58 -13.26 4.58
CA LYS A 232 -6.48 -14.42 5.47
C LYS A 232 -5.79 -14.06 6.79
N ALA A 233 -4.72 -13.30 6.73
CA ALA A 233 -3.95 -12.88 7.90
C ALA A 233 -4.74 -11.96 8.84
N LEU A 234 -5.59 -11.08 8.30
CA LEU A 234 -6.23 -10.01 9.05
C LEU A 234 -7.68 -10.28 9.42
N LEU A 235 -8.38 -11.13 8.68
CA LEU A 235 -9.81 -11.39 8.89
C LEU A 235 -10.07 -12.82 9.32
N ASP A 236 -9.69 -13.80 8.50
CA ASP A 236 -9.96 -15.21 8.76
C ASP A 236 -9.13 -16.09 7.83
N GLU A 237 -8.31 -16.96 8.37
CA GLU A 237 -7.51 -17.93 7.58
C GLU A 237 -8.36 -18.91 6.77
N SER A 238 -9.63 -19.10 7.12
CA SER A 238 -10.58 -19.96 6.39
C SER A 238 -11.08 -19.37 5.07
N ILE A 239 -10.77 -18.09 4.76
CA ILE A 239 -11.13 -17.47 3.48
C ILE A 239 -10.68 -18.37 2.33
N PRO A 240 -11.60 -18.83 1.45
CA PRO A 240 -11.24 -19.74 0.37
C PRO A 240 -10.31 -19.08 -0.65
N GLU A 241 -9.59 -19.91 -1.38
CA GLU A 241 -8.80 -19.45 -2.53
C GLU A 241 -9.72 -18.83 -3.60
N ILE A 242 -9.20 -17.83 -4.31
CA ILE A 242 -9.92 -17.22 -5.43
C ILE A 242 -10.03 -18.26 -6.53
N LYS A 243 -11.26 -18.64 -6.86
CA LYS A 243 -11.54 -19.47 -8.04
C LYS A 243 -11.49 -18.58 -9.28
N LYS A 244 -10.81 -19.04 -10.31
CA LYS A 244 -10.91 -18.40 -11.63
C LYS A 244 -12.36 -18.48 -12.10
N LEU A 245 -13.03 -17.33 -12.17
CA LEU A 245 -14.38 -17.20 -12.67
C LEU A 245 -14.33 -16.87 -14.16
N SER A 246 -15.29 -17.43 -14.92
CA SER A 246 -15.53 -16.99 -16.30
C SER A 246 -16.15 -15.59 -16.27
N LEU A 247 -15.64 -14.69 -17.09
CA LEU A 247 -16.27 -13.37 -17.30
C LEU A 247 -17.46 -13.44 -18.31
N LYS A 248 -17.73 -14.60 -18.89
CA LYS A 248 -18.83 -14.75 -19.84
C LYS A 248 -20.17 -14.39 -19.19
N GLY A 249 -20.79 -13.34 -19.71
CA GLY A 249 -22.07 -12.81 -19.20
C GLY A 249 -21.93 -11.96 -17.91
N ALA A 250 -20.73 -11.71 -17.41
CA ALA A 250 -20.51 -10.75 -16.34
C ALA A 250 -20.81 -9.34 -16.84
N ARG A 251 -21.57 -8.56 -16.08
CA ARG A 251 -21.87 -7.16 -16.41
C ARG A 251 -20.82 -6.25 -15.78
N VAL A 252 -20.12 -5.46 -16.61
CA VAL A 252 -19.07 -4.53 -16.19
C VAL A 252 -19.42 -3.12 -16.66
N ALA A 253 -19.56 -2.19 -15.71
CA ALA A 253 -19.79 -0.78 -16.02
C ALA A 253 -18.48 -0.02 -16.06
N ILE A 254 -18.28 0.79 -17.07
CA ILE A 254 -17.19 1.79 -17.14
C ILE A 254 -17.76 3.11 -16.66
N ALA A 255 -17.25 3.62 -15.52
CA ALA A 255 -17.63 4.91 -14.96
C ALA A 255 -16.50 5.91 -15.23
N THR A 256 -16.82 6.97 -15.98
CA THR A 256 -15.86 8.01 -16.37
C THR A 256 -16.08 9.35 -15.66
N LYS A 257 -17.20 9.53 -14.98
CA LYS A 257 -17.49 10.74 -14.20
C LYS A 257 -16.98 10.63 -12.75
N PRO A 258 -16.69 11.78 -12.08
CA PRO A 258 -16.89 13.16 -12.53
C PRO A 258 -15.72 13.80 -13.32
N TYR A 259 -14.53 13.20 -13.38
CA TYR A 259 -13.31 13.91 -13.84
C TYR A 259 -12.74 13.42 -15.19
N TRP A 260 -13.55 12.82 -16.04
CA TRP A 260 -13.06 12.25 -17.29
C TRP A 260 -12.45 13.28 -18.25
N GLU A 261 -12.96 14.49 -18.24
CA GLU A 261 -12.44 15.62 -19.01
C GLU A 261 -11.02 16.05 -18.61
N GLU A 262 -10.56 15.63 -17.45
CA GLU A 262 -9.18 15.83 -16.97
C GLU A 262 -8.27 14.64 -17.28
N ALA A 263 -8.81 13.56 -17.87
CA ALA A 263 -8.03 12.37 -18.20
C ALA A 263 -7.01 12.67 -19.28
N CYS A 264 -5.78 12.19 -19.11
CA CYS A 264 -4.78 12.25 -20.16
C CYS A 264 -4.99 11.13 -21.18
N ALA A 265 -4.45 11.28 -22.38
CA ALA A 265 -4.59 10.32 -23.48
C ALA A 265 -4.17 8.89 -23.08
N SER A 266 -3.15 8.73 -22.23
CA SER A 266 -2.75 7.41 -21.74
C SER A 266 -3.77 6.75 -20.82
N SER A 267 -4.51 7.54 -20.02
CA SER A 267 -5.61 7.04 -19.20
C SER A 267 -6.81 6.62 -20.06
N GLU A 268 -7.11 7.38 -21.10
CA GLU A 268 -8.16 7.04 -22.07
C GLU A 268 -7.82 5.72 -22.78
N GLN A 269 -6.59 5.62 -23.32
CA GLN A 269 -6.12 4.39 -23.96
C GLN A 269 -6.17 3.18 -23.02
N MET A 270 -5.77 3.32 -21.76
CA MET A 270 -5.83 2.25 -20.78
C MET A 270 -7.24 1.73 -20.56
N ILE A 271 -8.24 2.62 -20.48
CA ILE A 271 -9.64 2.22 -20.34
C ILE A 271 -10.18 1.55 -21.61
N GLU A 272 -9.77 2.01 -22.79
CA GLU A 272 -10.12 1.35 -24.05
C GLU A 272 -9.54 -0.06 -24.14
N GLU A 273 -8.26 -0.23 -23.80
CA GLU A 273 -7.60 -1.54 -23.77
C GLU A 273 -8.24 -2.49 -22.74
N ALA A 274 -8.51 -2.00 -21.51
CA ALA A 274 -9.21 -2.77 -20.48
C ALA A 274 -10.62 -3.18 -20.94
N THR A 275 -11.36 -2.27 -21.57
CA THR A 275 -12.69 -2.54 -22.13
C THR A 275 -12.62 -3.65 -23.18
N LYS A 276 -11.63 -3.60 -24.06
CA LYS A 276 -11.43 -4.63 -25.08
C LYS A 276 -11.14 -6.00 -24.46
N VAL A 277 -10.22 -6.06 -23.49
CA VAL A 277 -9.87 -7.32 -22.80
C VAL A 277 -11.08 -7.92 -22.11
N LEU A 278 -11.91 -7.11 -21.45
CA LEU A 278 -13.15 -7.57 -20.79
C LEU A 278 -14.16 -8.13 -21.79
N LYS A 279 -14.38 -7.44 -22.91
CA LYS A 279 -15.29 -7.90 -23.98
C LYS A 279 -14.79 -9.19 -24.62
N ASP A 280 -13.49 -9.29 -24.90
CA ASP A 280 -12.87 -10.49 -25.47
C ASP A 280 -12.98 -11.69 -24.52
N ALA A 281 -13.01 -11.44 -23.20
CA ALA A 281 -13.28 -12.46 -22.18
C ALA A 281 -14.77 -12.81 -22.01
N GLY A 282 -15.67 -12.17 -22.77
CA GLY A 282 -17.10 -12.45 -22.82
C GLY A 282 -17.95 -11.66 -21.82
N ALA A 283 -17.41 -10.60 -21.22
CA ALA A 283 -18.18 -9.68 -20.38
C ALA A 283 -19.11 -8.79 -21.22
N ASP A 284 -20.26 -8.43 -20.64
CA ASP A 284 -21.16 -7.38 -21.12
C ASP A 284 -20.67 -6.04 -20.54
N VAL A 285 -19.94 -5.27 -21.37
CA VAL A 285 -19.33 -4.00 -20.92
C VAL A 285 -20.14 -2.83 -21.45
N PHE A 286 -20.55 -1.96 -20.54
CA PHE A 286 -21.34 -0.76 -20.85
C PHE A 286 -20.82 0.47 -20.12
N THR A 287 -21.11 1.66 -20.63
CA THR A 287 -20.80 2.91 -19.95
C THR A 287 -21.88 3.21 -18.90
N LEU A 288 -21.46 3.57 -17.69
CA LEU A 288 -22.39 4.01 -16.65
C LEU A 288 -22.84 5.45 -16.96
N GLU A 289 -24.13 5.61 -17.28
CA GLU A 289 -24.73 6.92 -17.43
C GLU A 289 -24.74 7.68 -16.09
N ASP A 290 -24.19 8.88 -16.09
CA ASP A 290 -24.26 9.76 -14.92
C ASP A 290 -25.67 10.36 -14.79
N GLN A 291 -26.37 9.99 -13.74
CA GLN A 291 -27.68 10.51 -13.39
C GLN A 291 -27.61 11.66 -12.37
N GLY A 292 -26.51 12.42 -12.34
CA GLY A 292 -26.27 13.48 -11.37
C GLY A 292 -25.77 12.99 -10.00
N ILE A 293 -25.51 11.67 -9.85
CA ILE A 293 -25.05 11.07 -8.59
C ILE A 293 -23.64 11.58 -8.23
N PHE A 294 -22.83 11.87 -9.24
CA PHE A 294 -21.41 12.21 -9.04
C PHE A 294 -21.13 13.71 -9.02
N GLU A 295 -22.11 14.58 -9.32
CA GLU A 295 -21.89 16.02 -9.49
C GLU A 295 -21.28 16.70 -8.26
N ASN A 296 -21.73 16.35 -7.05
CA ASN A 296 -21.30 17.01 -5.82
C ASN A 296 -20.31 16.17 -4.98
N LEU A 297 -19.88 15.00 -5.45
CA LEU A 297 -19.01 14.11 -4.66
C LEU A 297 -17.70 14.77 -4.26
N SER A 298 -17.13 15.58 -5.14
CA SER A 298 -15.87 16.28 -4.88
C SER A 298 -16.02 17.34 -3.80
N GLU A 299 -17.07 18.16 -3.91
CA GLU A 299 -17.37 19.20 -2.94
C GLU A 299 -17.61 18.59 -1.55
N TRP A 300 -18.48 17.61 -1.46
CA TRP A 300 -18.77 16.90 -0.20
C TRP A 300 -17.53 16.23 0.40
N ASN A 301 -16.68 15.63 -0.45
CA ASN A 301 -15.43 15.04 0.03
C ASN A 301 -14.50 16.10 0.62
N ILE A 302 -14.37 17.27 -0.02
CA ILE A 302 -13.54 18.38 0.45
C ILE A 302 -14.08 18.94 1.77
N GLU A 303 -15.38 19.15 1.87
CA GLU A 303 -16.02 19.68 3.09
C GLU A 303 -15.86 18.76 4.29
N VAL A 304 -16.21 17.46 4.14
CA VAL A 304 -16.11 16.48 5.21
C VAL A 304 -14.64 16.26 5.60
N SER A 305 -13.76 16.11 4.60
CA SER A 305 -12.33 15.88 4.87
C SER A 305 -11.70 17.09 5.54
N GLY A 306 -12.01 18.31 5.10
CA GLY A 306 -11.49 19.53 5.71
C GLY A 306 -11.94 19.70 7.16
N TYR A 307 -13.22 19.46 7.43
CA TYR A 307 -13.76 19.54 8.78
C TYR A 307 -13.16 18.50 9.73
N GLU A 308 -13.15 17.22 9.33
CA GLU A 308 -12.66 16.14 10.18
C GLU A 308 -11.14 16.21 10.37
N PHE A 309 -10.37 16.53 9.32
CA PHE A 309 -8.91 16.67 9.42
C PHE A 309 -8.52 17.80 10.37
N ALA A 310 -9.20 18.95 10.34
CA ALA A 310 -8.96 20.03 11.29
C ALA A 310 -9.20 19.58 12.74
N ARG A 311 -10.19 18.73 12.98
CA ARG A 311 -10.47 18.20 14.32
C ARG A 311 -9.46 17.14 14.76
N THR A 312 -9.03 16.27 13.88
CA THR A 312 -8.04 15.21 14.20
C THR A 312 -6.66 15.81 14.48
N LEU A 313 -6.30 16.92 13.81
CA LEU A 313 -5.05 17.65 14.06
C LEU A 313 -5.13 18.69 15.19
N ALA A 314 -6.29 18.99 15.72
CA ALA A 314 -6.44 19.97 16.80
C ALA A 314 -5.50 19.68 18.01
N PRO A 315 -5.37 18.44 18.52
CA PRO A 315 -4.41 18.14 19.59
C PRO A 315 -2.97 18.50 19.22
N VAL A 316 -2.53 18.21 17.97
CA VAL A 316 -1.19 18.54 17.47
C VAL A 316 -0.99 20.05 17.44
N SER A 317 -1.96 20.81 16.92
CA SER A 317 -1.89 22.26 16.87
C SER A 317 -1.75 22.89 18.27
N TYR A 318 -2.49 22.39 19.25
CA TYR A 318 -2.42 22.90 20.62
C TYR A 318 -1.14 22.54 21.36
N THR A 319 -0.56 21.37 21.07
CA THR A 319 0.62 20.88 21.79
C THR A 319 1.95 21.31 21.17
N HIS A 320 2.00 21.46 19.85
CA HIS A 320 3.25 21.66 19.12
C HIS A 320 3.33 22.97 18.33
N LEU A 321 2.19 23.53 17.89
CA LEU A 321 2.15 24.69 17.02
C LEU A 321 1.68 25.99 17.72
N THR A 322 1.30 25.94 19.01
CA THR A 322 0.98 27.16 19.75
C THR A 322 2.26 27.95 19.98
N LEU A 323 2.25 29.23 19.61
CA LEU A 323 3.28 30.17 19.99
C LEU A 323 3.48 30.11 21.51
N PRO A 324 4.73 30.16 22.02
CA PRO A 324 4.94 30.26 23.45
C PRO A 324 4.20 31.51 23.93
N THR A 325 3.20 31.30 24.78
CA THR A 325 2.51 32.38 25.47
C THR A 325 3.59 33.13 26.25
N THR A 326 3.97 34.30 25.76
CA THR A 326 4.74 35.24 26.58
C THR A 326 4.02 35.37 27.89
N ARG A 327 4.63 34.87 28.98
CA ARG A 327 4.14 35.13 30.32
C ARG A 327 4.12 36.67 30.48
N LEU A 328 2.95 37.21 30.45
CA LEU A 328 2.72 38.57 30.93
C LEU A 328 2.97 38.62 32.43
#